data_9a04bf6563734021d176c52472db7e57
#
_entry.id   9a04bf6563734021d176c52472db7e57
#
_cell.length_a   1.000
_cell.length_b   1.000
_cell.length_c   1.000
_cell.angle_alpha   90.00
_cell.angle_beta   90.00
_cell.angle_gamma   90.00
#
_symmetry.space_group_name_H-M   'P 1'
#
loop_
_entity.id
_entity.type
_entity.pdbx_description
1 polymer ?
#
loop_
_entity_poly.entity_id
_entity_poly.type
_entity_poly.pdbx_seq_one_letter_code
_entity_poly.pdbx_strand_id
1 'polypeptide(L)'
;MYTFLHREKPGAVIRVSDEDSLDYLQSQLSVNLSVLEKGGCRFALRLNTRGRVLAGIYVLRTAEEEFLLVSRTSKASFLLELLAENVVADEVEFADETKQWNIHAVWGGATEKVLEVHDLTVPESGKFVSGQSGYAWLDSRLPDETVSLLIGENLDHENQPLPLDLQLVEADELERLRIEAGLVSVPQEIGPNDLPQEGGLAESSVDFDKGCYLGQEVMARLRVTGKARRQTVPVKWSGQDLISTPVGLYSGNRKLGELRSLVMGKDGGHGIALVNDSAITGLKSEGLIPKGSTYGKVTSS
;
A
#
# COMPACT_ATOMS: atom_id res chain seq x y z
N MET A 1 23.70 2.96 -13.80
CA MET A 1 22.58 3.29 -12.88
C MET A 1 22.44 2.08 -11.96
N TYR A 2 22.50 2.27 -10.65
CA TYR A 2 22.39 1.16 -9.69
C TYR A 2 20.99 0.55 -9.73
N THR A 3 20.91 -0.73 -9.38
CA THR A 3 19.67 -1.46 -9.17
C THR A 3 19.54 -1.78 -7.69
N PHE A 4 18.37 -1.62 -7.14
CA PHE A 4 18.09 -1.82 -5.72
C PHE A 4 17.11 -2.96 -5.55
N LEU A 5 17.31 -3.75 -4.51
CA LEU A 5 16.45 -4.87 -4.11
C LEU A 5 16.19 -4.80 -2.62
N HIS A 6 14.92 -4.74 -2.24
CA HIS A 6 14.47 -4.97 -0.88
C HIS A 6 13.72 -6.30 -0.79
N ARG A 7 14.02 -7.10 0.23
CA ARG A 7 13.42 -8.41 0.48
C ARG A 7 12.62 -8.38 1.77
N GLU A 8 11.39 -8.90 1.72
CA GLU A 8 10.55 -9.02 2.91
C GLU A 8 9.57 -10.18 2.80
N LYS A 9 8.90 -10.52 3.91
CA LYS A 9 7.74 -11.40 3.90
C LYS A 9 6.48 -10.59 3.65
N PRO A 10 5.54 -11.08 2.79
CA PRO A 10 4.26 -10.42 2.64
C PRO A 10 3.45 -10.51 3.95
N GLY A 11 2.64 -9.50 4.21
CA GLY A 11 1.66 -9.54 5.31
C GLY A 11 0.56 -10.56 5.05
N ALA A 12 0.14 -10.67 3.80
CA ALA A 12 -0.84 -11.66 3.34
C ALA A 12 -0.68 -12.00 1.87
N VAL A 13 -0.86 -13.27 1.55
CA VAL A 13 -1.13 -13.81 0.21
C VAL A 13 -2.29 -14.78 0.36
N ILE A 14 -3.45 -14.42 -0.19
CA ILE A 14 -4.68 -15.20 -0.08
C ILE A 14 -5.15 -15.56 -1.48
N ARG A 15 -5.29 -16.84 -1.77
CA ARG A 15 -5.97 -17.30 -2.97
C ARG A 15 -7.47 -17.30 -2.73
N VAL A 16 -8.20 -16.73 -3.68
CA VAL A 16 -9.66 -16.73 -3.71
C VAL A 16 -10.09 -17.42 -4.98
N SER A 17 -10.94 -18.43 -4.87
CA SER A 17 -11.39 -19.26 -5.99
C SER A 17 -12.84 -19.68 -5.80
N ASP A 18 -13.38 -20.35 -6.82
CA ASP A 18 -14.71 -20.89 -6.97
C ASP A 18 -15.67 -19.99 -7.76
N GLU A 19 -16.84 -20.51 -8.12
CA GLU A 19 -17.75 -19.96 -9.13
C GLU A 19 -18.15 -18.48 -8.85
N ASP A 20 -18.33 -18.11 -7.59
CA ASP A 20 -18.76 -16.76 -7.19
C ASP A 20 -17.59 -15.82 -6.84
N SER A 21 -16.33 -16.25 -7.00
CA SER A 21 -15.16 -15.49 -6.55
C SER A 21 -15.10 -14.06 -7.12
N LEU A 22 -15.42 -13.87 -8.40
CA LEU A 22 -15.44 -12.57 -9.04
C LEU A 22 -16.54 -11.67 -8.45
N ASP A 23 -17.77 -12.14 -8.41
CA ASP A 23 -18.94 -11.36 -7.94
C ASP A 23 -18.80 -11.05 -6.45
N TYR A 24 -18.32 -12.00 -5.68
CA TYR A 24 -18.01 -11.82 -4.27
C TYR A 24 -16.96 -10.72 -4.07
N LEU A 25 -15.79 -10.83 -4.67
CA LEU A 25 -14.73 -9.82 -4.55
C LEU A 25 -15.15 -8.46 -5.10
N GLN A 26 -15.96 -8.44 -6.17
CA GLN A 26 -16.57 -7.23 -6.71
C GLN A 26 -17.41 -6.50 -5.66
N SER A 27 -18.11 -7.21 -4.79
CA SER A 27 -18.91 -6.65 -3.70
C SER A 27 -18.09 -6.21 -2.49
N GLN A 28 -16.88 -6.77 -2.29
CA GLN A 28 -16.05 -6.53 -1.13
C GLN A 28 -15.00 -5.43 -1.32
N LEU A 29 -14.54 -5.19 -2.54
CA LEU A 29 -13.41 -4.31 -2.83
C LEU A 29 -13.84 -3.05 -3.58
N SER A 30 -13.05 -1.99 -3.46
CA SER A 30 -13.37 -0.65 -3.97
C SER A 30 -13.18 -0.47 -5.48
N VAL A 31 -12.46 -1.38 -6.16
CA VAL A 31 -12.19 -1.30 -7.59
C VAL A 31 -13.09 -2.21 -8.40
N ASN A 32 -13.31 -1.88 -9.67
CA ASN A 32 -14.09 -2.69 -10.59
C ASN A 32 -13.26 -3.88 -11.08
N LEU A 33 -13.57 -5.08 -10.59
CA LEU A 33 -12.93 -6.32 -10.98
C LEU A 33 -13.57 -6.97 -12.22
N SER A 34 -14.80 -6.59 -12.58
CA SER A 34 -15.49 -7.14 -13.75
C SER A 34 -14.81 -6.77 -15.08
N VAL A 35 -14.03 -5.67 -15.09
CA VAL A 35 -13.24 -5.25 -16.24
C VAL A 35 -11.77 -5.69 -16.15
N LEU A 36 -11.38 -6.38 -15.09
CA LEU A 36 -10.04 -6.89 -14.90
C LEU A 36 -9.93 -8.23 -15.63
N GLU A 37 -9.21 -8.27 -16.74
CA GLU A 37 -8.98 -9.51 -17.49
C GLU A 37 -8.00 -10.44 -16.78
N LYS A 38 -7.95 -11.70 -17.15
CA LYS A 38 -6.91 -12.65 -16.74
C LYS A 38 -5.52 -12.05 -17.06
N GLY A 39 -4.60 -12.09 -16.10
CA GLY A 39 -3.30 -11.42 -16.18
C GLY A 39 -3.33 -9.97 -15.73
N GLY A 40 -4.52 -9.44 -15.41
CA GLY A 40 -4.66 -8.09 -14.88
C GLY A 40 -4.34 -7.98 -13.39
N CYS A 41 -3.84 -6.81 -12.98
CA CYS A 41 -3.46 -6.48 -11.62
C CYS A 41 -3.94 -5.08 -11.24
N ARG A 42 -4.61 -4.94 -10.07
CA ARG A 42 -5.04 -3.65 -9.54
C ARG A 42 -4.86 -3.57 -8.03
N PHE A 43 -4.48 -2.38 -7.56
CA PHE A 43 -4.52 -2.07 -6.14
C PHE A 43 -5.94 -1.67 -5.73
N ALA A 44 -6.48 -2.31 -4.72
CA ALA A 44 -7.83 -2.13 -4.20
C ALA A 44 -7.82 -1.83 -2.70
N LEU A 45 -8.89 -1.21 -2.22
CA LEU A 45 -9.13 -1.02 -0.79
C LEU A 45 -10.28 -1.92 -0.32
N ARG A 46 -10.12 -2.50 0.87
CA ARG A 46 -11.23 -3.06 1.64
C ARG A 46 -11.71 -1.95 2.58
N LEU A 47 -12.95 -1.54 2.39
CA LEU A 47 -13.60 -0.51 3.20
C LEU A 47 -14.61 -1.15 4.17
N ASN A 48 -14.93 -0.46 5.25
CA ASN A 48 -16.11 -0.80 6.05
C ASN A 48 -17.37 -0.07 5.53
N THR A 49 -18.52 -0.36 6.11
CA THR A 49 -19.82 0.25 5.74
C THR A 49 -19.85 1.78 5.91
N ARG A 50 -18.92 2.36 6.69
CA ARG A 50 -18.74 3.81 6.86
C ARG A 50 -17.73 4.41 5.89
N GLY A 51 -17.28 3.65 4.89
CA GLY A 51 -16.27 4.06 3.91
C GLY A 51 -14.86 4.24 4.47
N ARG A 52 -14.56 3.70 5.68
CA ARG A 52 -13.23 3.78 6.26
C ARG A 52 -12.33 2.67 5.72
N VAL A 53 -11.07 2.99 5.56
CA VAL A 53 -10.07 2.07 4.98
C VAL A 53 -9.67 1.03 6.01
N LEU A 54 -9.83 -0.24 5.70
CA LEU A 54 -9.42 -1.35 6.56
C LEU A 54 -8.12 -2.00 6.08
N ALA A 55 -7.99 -2.21 4.77
CA ALA A 55 -6.81 -2.82 4.16
C ALA A 55 -6.56 -2.31 2.74
N GLY A 56 -5.29 -2.40 2.30
CA GLY A 56 -4.86 -2.20 0.93
C GLY A 56 -4.33 -3.52 0.36
N ILE A 57 -4.78 -3.88 -0.83
CA ILE A 57 -4.61 -5.21 -1.41
C ILE A 57 -4.34 -5.08 -2.91
N TYR A 58 -3.30 -5.72 -3.40
CA TYR A 58 -3.17 -6.00 -4.83
C TYR A 58 -4.03 -7.21 -5.19
N VAL A 59 -4.85 -7.09 -6.22
CA VAL A 59 -5.69 -8.14 -6.76
C VAL A 59 -5.12 -8.55 -8.11
N LEU A 60 -4.62 -9.78 -8.20
CA LEU A 60 -4.11 -10.40 -9.43
C LEU A 60 -5.14 -11.41 -9.90
N ARG A 61 -5.71 -11.26 -11.10
CA ARG A 61 -6.65 -12.24 -11.68
C ARG A 61 -5.87 -13.33 -12.39
N THR A 62 -5.67 -14.47 -11.73
CA THR A 62 -4.84 -15.58 -12.21
C THR A 62 -5.59 -16.51 -13.17
N ALA A 63 -6.91 -16.66 -12.98
CA ALA A 63 -7.82 -17.37 -13.89
C ALA A 63 -9.19 -16.67 -13.96
N GLU A 64 -10.16 -17.24 -14.65
CA GLU A 64 -11.51 -16.65 -14.77
C GLU A 64 -12.18 -16.50 -13.41
N GLU A 65 -12.06 -17.50 -12.56
CA GLU A 65 -12.66 -17.59 -11.22
C GLU A 65 -11.60 -17.76 -10.13
N GLU A 66 -10.39 -17.23 -10.37
CA GLU A 66 -9.30 -17.30 -9.41
C GLU A 66 -8.53 -16.00 -9.32
N PHE A 67 -8.31 -15.56 -8.08
CA PHE A 67 -7.60 -14.36 -7.74
C PHE A 67 -6.53 -14.61 -6.67
N LEU A 68 -5.42 -13.92 -6.78
CA LEU A 68 -4.42 -13.85 -5.73
C LEU A 68 -4.45 -12.45 -5.12
N LEU A 69 -4.78 -12.39 -3.83
CA LEU A 69 -4.83 -11.16 -3.05
C LEU A 69 -3.50 -11.00 -2.30
N VAL A 70 -2.77 -9.93 -2.57
CA VAL A 70 -1.46 -9.69 -1.97
C VAL A 70 -1.47 -8.38 -1.19
N SER A 71 -1.11 -8.44 0.10
CA SER A 71 -0.88 -7.25 0.92
C SER A 71 0.50 -7.30 1.58
N ARG A 72 1.27 -6.21 1.47
CA ARG A 72 2.55 -6.08 2.18
C ARG A 72 2.35 -5.93 3.69
N THR A 73 1.28 -5.26 4.08
CA THR A 73 1.14 -4.68 5.43
C THR A 73 0.00 -5.25 6.25
N SER A 74 -1.08 -5.72 5.63
CA SER A 74 -2.21 -6.32 6.34
C SER A 74 -1.96 -7.81 6.58
N LYS A 75 -2.20 -8.27 7.80
CA LYS A 75 -2.00 -9.68 8.17
C LYS A 75 -3.06 -10.59 7.52
N ALA A 76 -2.64 -11.79 7.11
CA ALA A 76 -3.53 -12.78 6.49
C ALA A 76 -4.75 -13.10 7.36
N SER A 77 -4.56 -13.34 8.67
CA SER A 77 -5.67 -13.61 9.59
C SER A 77 -6.73 -12.51 9.62
N PHE A 78 -6.30 -11.24 9.58
CA PHE A 78 -7.20 -10.09 9.54
C PHE A 78 -7.93 -9.99 8.19
N LEU A 79 -7.23 -10.19 7.07
CA LEU A 79 -7.88 -10.17 5.76
C LEU A 79 -8.87 -11.32 5.58
N LEU A 80 -8.55 -12.52 6.05
CA LEU A 80 -9.46 -13.66 6.02
C LEU A 80 -10.72 -13.41 6.85
N GLU A 81 -10.58 -12.82 8.04
CA GLU A 81 -11.72 -12.41 8.87
C GLU A 81 -12.62 -11.44 8.11
N LEU A 82 -12.05 -10.39 7.51
CA LEU A 82 -12.78 -9.39 6.73
C LEU A 82 -13.48 -9.98 5.48
N LEU A 83 -12.84 -10.94 4.82
CA LEU A 83 -13.40 -11.60 3.66
C LEU A 83 -14.48 -12.62 4.04
N ALA A 84 -14.32 -13.35 5.13
CA ALA A 84 -15.31 -14.33 5.58
C ALA A 84 -16.57 -13.70 6.18
N GLU A 85 -16.51 -12.46 6.69
CA GLU A 85 -17.60 -11.78 7.40
C GLU A 85 -18.91 -11.68 6.58
N ASN A 86 -18.81 -11.59 5.26
CA ASN A 86 -19.97 -11.36 4.39
C ASN A 86 -20.30 -12.55 3.47
N VAL A 87 -19.67 -13.71 3.67
CA VAL A 87 -20.04 -14.93 2.94
C VAL A 87 -21.32 -15.50 3.54
N VAL A 88 -22.39 -15.55 2.75
CA VAL A 88 -23.71 -16.04 3.19
C VAL A 88 -24.13 -17.30 2.41
N ALA A 89 -24.11 -17.20 1.10
CA ALA A 89 -24.52 -18.28 0.20
C ALA A 89 -23.62 -18.36 -1.05
N ASP A 90 -22.55 -17.56 -1.04
CA ASP A 90 -21.61 -17.50 -2.16
C ASP A 90 -20.71 -18.74 -2.16
N GLU A 91 -20.52 -19.35 -3.32
CA GLU A 91 -19.56 -20.41 -3.56
C GLU A 91 -18.16 -19.77 -3.77
N VAL A 92 -17.46 -19.54 -2.66
CA VAL A 92 -16.14 -18.90 -2.63
C VAL A 92 -15.24 -19.57 -1.59
N GLU A 93 -14.02 -19.92 -2.00
CA GLU A 93 -13.00 -20.50 -1.15
C GLU A 93 -11.84 -19.52 -0.93
N PHE A 94 -11.28 -19.54 0.30
CA PHE A 94 -10.11 -18.75 0.69
C PHE A 94 -9.00 -19.64 1.19
N ALA A 95 -7.82 -19.56 0.57
CA ALA A 95 -6.63 -20.27 1.03
C ALA A 95 -5.52 -19.29 1.43
N ASP A 96 -5.03 -19.39 2.67
CA ASP A 96 -3.87 -18.64 3.14
C ASP A 96 -2.58 -19.28 2.61
N GLU A 97 -1.97 -18.65 1.64
CA GLU A 97 -0.69 -19.04 1.04
C GLU A 97 0.49 -18.21 1.54
N THR A 98 0.30 -17.31 2.50
CA THR A 98 1.29 -16.31 2.93
C THR A 98 2.67 -16.89 3.21
N LYS A 99 2.72 -18.06 3.88
CA LYS A 99 3.99 -18.70 4.23
C LYS A 99 4.74 -19.31 3.06
N GLN A 100 4.08 -19.46 1.90
CA GLN A 100 4.68 -20.03 0.70
C GLN A 100 5.46 -19.00 -0.12
N TRP A 101 5.39 -17.71 0.27
CA TRP A 101 5.85 -16.60 -0.54
C TRP A 101 6.81 -15.67 0.18
N ASN A 102 7.74 -15.10 -0.59
CA ASN A 102 8.48 -13.89 -0.28
C ASN A 102 8.04 -12.78 -1.24
N ILE A 103 8.09 -11.52 -0.81
CA ILE A 103 7.82 -10.38 -1.66
C ILE A 103 9.03 -9.46 -1.70
N HIS A 104 9.49 -9.13 -2.89
CA HIS A 104 10.63 -8.25 -3.10
C HIS A 104 10.17 -6.96 -3.79
N ALA A 105 10.87 -5.86 -3.53
CA ALA A 105 10.77 -4.64 -4.30
C ALA A 105 12.05 -4.44 -5.09
N VAL A 106 11.95 -4.27 -6.41
CA VAL A 106 13.07 -4.11 -7.33
C VAL A 106 12.89 -2.84 -8.14
N TRP A 107 13.92 -1.98 -8.18
CA TRP A 107 13.90 -0.78 -9.00
C TRP A 107 15.29 -0.39 -9.49
N GLY A 108 15.35 0.38 -10.59
CA GLY A 108 16.61 0.87 -11.18
C GLY A 108 17.02 0.17 -12.47
N GLY A 109 18.25 0.42 -12.90
CA GLY A 109 18.68 0.17 -14.27
C GLY A 109 18.75 -1.28 -14.74
N ALA A 110 18.88 -2.26 -13.84
CA ALA A 110 18.94 -3.69 -14.17
C ALA A 110 17.75 -4.50 -13.62
N THR A 111 16.61 -3.86 -13.39
CA THR A 111 15.38 -4.54 -12.95
C THR A 111 15.04 -5.73 -13.85
N GLU A 112 15.12 -5.58 -15.18
CA GLU A 112 14.90 -6.65 -16.14
C GLU A 112 15.76 -7.88 -15.87
N LYS A 113 17.07 -7.70 -15.60
CA LYS A 113 17.99 -8.81 -15.31
C LYS A 113 17.65 -9.53 -14.01
N VAL A 114 17.11 -8.82 -13.02
CA VAL A 114 16.64 -9.46 -11.78
C VAL A 114 15.42 -10.33 -12.06
N LEU A 115 14.50 -9.85 -12.89
CA LEU A 115 13.32 -10.60 -13.29
C LEU A 115 13.67 -11.83 -14.12
N GLU A 116 14.63 -11.72 -15.07
CA GLU A 116 15.12 -12.82 -15.89
C GLU A 116 15.68 -14.00 -15.08
N VAL A 117 16.33 -13.72 -13.93
CA VAL A 117 16.80 -14.75 -12.99
C VAL A 117 15.64 -15.64 -12.49
N HIS A 118 14.43 -15.10 -12.46
CA HIS A 118 13.22 -15.78 -12.02
C HIS A 118 12.29 -16.20 -13.18
N ASP A 119 12.80 -16.23 -14.41
CA ASP A 119 12.03 -16.53 -15.65
C ASP A 119 10.82 -15.58 -15.83
N LEU A 120 10.99 -14.31 -15.44
CA LEU A 120 9.97 -13.28 -15.54
C LEU A 120 10.45 -12.14 -16.46
N THR A 121 9.50 -11.44 -17.05
CA THR A 121 9.74 -10.24 -17.87
C THR A 121 9.24 -8.99 -17.12
N VAL A 122 9.59 -7.80 -17.64
CA VAL A 122 9.07 -6.54 -17.08
C VAL A 122 7.57 -6.46 -17.33
N PRO A 123 6.74 -6.29 -16.29
CA PRO A 123 5.30 -6.22 -16.45
C PRO A 123 4.85 -4.87 -17.04
N GLU A 124 3.74 -4.90 -17.79
CA GLU A 124 3.03 -3.68 -18.20
C GLU A 124 2.19 -3.12 -17.03
N SER A 125 1.91 -1.82 -17.09
CA SER A 125 1.04 -1.18 -16.09
C SER A 125 -0.36 -1.81 -16.08
N GLY A 126 -0.86 -2.14 -14.89
CA GLY A 126 -2.16 -2.78 -14.71
C GLY A 126 -2.19 -4.29 -15.03
N LYS A 127 -1.03 -4.87 -15.34
CA LYS A 127 -0.87 -6.31 -15.57
C LYS A 127 0.19 -6.89 -14.64
N PHE A 128 0.15 -8.20 -14.48
CA PHE A 128 1.24 -8.97 -13.90
C PHE A 128 1.79 -9.95 -14.95
N VAL A 129 3.02 -10.36 -14.74
CA VAL A 129 3.65 -11.49 -15.42
C VAL A 129 3.80 -12.63 -14.44
N SER A 130 3.72 -13.87 -14.93
CA SER A 130 3.88 -15.07 -14.12
C SER A 130 4.84 -16.07 -14.79
N GLY A 131 5.57 -16.79 -13.98
CA GLY A 131 6.51 -17.84 -14.37
C GLY A 131 6.52 -18.95 -13.32
N GLN A 132 7.47 -19.86 -13.45
CA GLN A 132 7.61 -20.98 -12.48
C GLN A 132 7.97 -20.50 -11.08
N SER A 133 8.67 -19.36 -10.98
CA SER A 133 9.14 -18.81 -9.71
C SER A 133 8.08 -17.98 -8.98
N GLY A 134 7.08 -17.44 -9.68
CA GLY A 134 6.07 -16.59 -9.06
C GLY A 134 5.46 -15.56 -9.99
N TYR A 135 5.24 -14.34 -9.46
CA TYR A 135 4.52 -13.24 -10.11
C TYR A 135 5.29 -11.92 -9.98
N ALA A 136 5.19 -11.05 -10.98
CA ALA A 136 5.71 -9.70 -10.89
C ALA A 136 4.72 -8.68 -11.48
N TRP A 137 4.62 -7.49 -10.87
CA TRP A 137 3.79 -6.39 -11.32
C TRP A 137 4.43 -5.04 -11.00
N LEU A 138 4.07 -3.99 -11.74
CA LEU A 138 4.43 -2.61 -11.39
C LEU A 138 3.65 -2.18 -10.15
N ASP A 139 4.37 -1.80 -9.09
CA ASP A 139 3.78 -1.48 -7.79
C ASP A 139 3.48 0.02 -7.69
N SER A 140 2.23 0.39 -7.91
CA SER A 140 1.77 1.79 -7.81
C SER A 140 1.80 2.36 -6.39
N ARG A 141 2.13 1.55 -5.38
CA ARG A 141 2.26 1.96 -3.97
C ARG A 141 3.72 2.14 -3.55
N LEU A 142 4.64 1.93 -4.47
CA LEU A 142 6.08 2.16 -4.32
C LEU A 142 6.55 3.19 -5.36
N PRO A 143 7.68 3.89 -5.13
CA PRO A 143 8.15 4.93 -6.03
C PRO A 143 8.74 4.37 -7.34
N ASP A 144 8.79 5.21 -8.36
CA ASP A 144 9.63 5.12 -9.55
C ASP A 144 9.66 3.74 -10.26
N GLU A 145 8.54 3.34 -10.86
CA GLU A 145 8.46 2.09 -11.63
C GLU A 145 8.97 0.86 -10.88
N THR A 146 8.87 0.88 -9.55
CA THR A 146 9.23 -0.27 -8.73
C THR A 146 8.39 -1.48 -9.10
N VAL A 147 9.05 -2.60 -9.32
CA VAL A 147 8.41 -3.90 -9.54
C VAL A 147 8.30 -4.64 -8.22
N SER A 148 7.08 -5.05 -7.86
CA SER A 148 6.87 -6.06 -6.82
C SER A 148 7.01 -7.43 -7.43
N LEU A 149 7.84 -8.26 -6.80
CA LEU A 149 8.18 -9.62 -7.21
C LEU A 149 7.79 -10.58 -6.09
N LEU A 150 6.74 -11.37 -6.32
CA LEU A 150 6.27 -12.40 -5.39
C LEU A 150 6.86 -13.74 -5.81
N ILE A 151 7.74 -14.29 -5.00
CA ILE A 151 8.52 -15.49 -5.29
C ILE A 151 8.17 -16.58 -4.30
N GLY A 152 8.00 -17.83 -4.77
CA GLY A 152 7.84 -18.99 -3.91
C GLY A 152 9.01 -19.15 -2.94
N GLU A 153 8.72 -19.43 -1.66
CA GLU A 153 9.75 -19.50 -0.60
C GLU A 153 10.89 -20.48 -0.95
N ASN A 154 10.56 -21.61 -1.56
CA ASN A 154 11.55 -22.62 -1.98
C ASN A 154 12.34 -22.24 -3.25
N LEU A 155 11.95 -21.17 -3.92
CA LEU A 155 12.53 -20.67 -5.16
C LEU A 155 13.20 -19.29 -4.97
N ASP A 156 13.22 -18.79 -3.75
CA ASP A 156 13.97 -17.59 -3.38
C ASP A 156 15.46 -17.94 -3.29
N HIS A 157 16.12 -17.78 -4.41
CA HIS A 157 17.55 -18.10 -4.56
C HIS A 157 18.42 -17.02 -3.90
N GLU A 158 18.50 -17.03 -2.56
CA GLU A 158 19.40 -16.14 -1.81
C GLU A 158 20.87 -16.22 -2.28
N ASN A 159 21.24 -17.36 -2.89
CA ASN A 159 22.60 -17.67 -3.33
C ASN A 159 22.80 -17.56 -4.85
N GLN A 160 21.82 -17.12 -5.64
CA GLN A 160 22.07 -16.88 -7.07
C GLN A 160 22.94 -15.65 -7.28
N PRO A 161 23.83 -15.65 -8.30
CA PRO A 161 24.62 -14.50 -8.61
C PRO A 161 23.71 -13.36 -9.09
N LEU A 162 23.49 -12.40 -8.18
CA LEU A 162 22.80 -11.17 -8.50
C LEU A 162 23.66 -10.30 -9.44
N PRO A 163 23.06 -9.43 -10.26
CA PRO A 163 23.81 -8.48 -11.08
C PRO A 163 24.86 -7.71 -10.26
N LEU A 164 26.05 -7.49 -10.83
CA LEU A 164 27.19 -6.86 -10.13
C LEU A 164 26.91 -5.47 -9.55
N ASP A 165 25.92 -4.77 -10.10
CA ASP A 165 25.49 -3.42 -9.72
C ASP A 165 24.20 -3.43 -8.87
N LEU A 166 23.76 -4.60 -8.38
CA LEU A 166 22.62 -4.70 -7.49
C LEU A 166 23.02 -4.40 -6.04
N GLN A 167 22.25 -3.54 -5.40
CA GLN A 167 22.39 -3.18 -3.99
C GLN A 167 21.19 -3.69 -3.19
N LEU A 168 21.47 -4.47 -2.15
CA LEU A 168 20.45 -4.80 -1.16
C LEU A 168 20.22 -3.59 -0.26
N VAL A 169 18.95 -3.27 -0.02
CA VAL A 169 18.56 -2.15 0.82
C VAL A 169 17.65 -2.61 1.95
N GLU A 170 17.77 -1.96 3.08
CA GLU A 170 16.96 -2.21 4.25
C GLU A 170 15.55 -1.58 4.10
N ALA A 171 14.62 -2.02 4.94
CA ALA A 171 13.24 -1.54 4.93
C ALA A 171 13.13 -0.01 5.09
N ASP A 172 13.97 0.58 5.92
CA ASP A 172 13.98 2.03 6.17
C ASP A 172 14.28 2.86 4.92
N GLU A 173 15.11 2.34 4.00
CA GLU A 173 15.41 3.03 2.75
C GLU A 173 14.22 2.98 1.78
N LEU A 174 13.55 1.83 1.65
CA LEU A 174 12.34 1.72 0.84
C LEU A 174 11.21 2.60 1.41
N GLU A 175 11.03 2.59 2.73
CA GLU A 175 10.05 3.43 3.42
C GLU A 175 10.35 4.93 3.23
N ARG A 176 11.62 5.34 3.33
CA ARG A 176 12.03 6.72 3.08
C ARG A 176 11.64 7.16 1.66
N LEU A 177 11.95 6.36 0.66
CA LEU A 177 11.62 6.64 -0.74
C LEU A 177 10.11 6.73 -0.96
N ARG A 178 9.34 5.81 -0.38
CA ARG A 178 7.88 5.81 -0.42
C ARG A 178 7.31 7.10 0.18
N ILE A 179 7.80 7.50 1.36
CA ILE A 179 7.39 8.71 2.07
C ILE A 179 7.73 9.96 1.26
N GLU A 180 8.94 10.05 0.70
CA GLU A 180 9.37 11.17 -0.14
C GLU A 180 8.51 11.31 -1.41
N ALA A 181 8.06 10.20 -1.97
CA ALA A 181 7.12 10.18 -3.08
C ALA A 181 5.66 10.52 -2.67
N GLY A 182 5.39 10.71 -1.38
CA GLY A 182 4.05 11.03 -0.87
C GLY A 182 3.07 9.84 -0.92
N LEU A 183 3.56 8.62 -1.12
CA LEU A 183 2.75 7.42 -1.18
C LEU A 183 2.44 6.92 0.23
N VAL A 184 1.15 6.74 0.55
CA VAL A 184 0.73 6.33 1.90
C VAL A 184 0.71 4.82 2.07
N SER A 185 1.08 4.35 3.26
CA SER A 185 0.93 2.95 3.69
C SER A 185 -0.48 2.70 4.26
N VAL A 186 -1.07 1.57 3.89
CA VAL A 186 -2.39 1.12 4.34
C VAL A 186 -2.26 -0.23 5.05
N PRO A 187 -2.75 -0.36 6.28
CA PRO A 187 -3.57 0.56 7.06
C PRO A 187 -2.79 1.49 8.02
N GLN A 188 -1.47 1.54 7.99
CA GLN A 188 -0.65 2.21 9.01
C GLN A 188 -0.85 3.73 9.03
N GLU A 189 -0.83 4.36 7.86
CA GLU A 189 -0.94 5.83 7.72
C GLU A 189 -2.37 6.26 7.39
N ILE A 190 -3.07 5.47 6.57
CA ILE A 190 -4.50 5.59 6.28
C ILE A 190 -5.17 4.29 6.66
N GLY A 191 -5.96 4.30 7.75
CA GLY A 191 -6.50 3.11 8.40
C GLY A 191 -7.95 3.24 8.84
N PRO A 192 -8.37 2.50 9.88
CA PRO A 192 -9.80 2.26 10.19
C PRO A 192 -10.59 3.50 10.62
N ASN A 193 -9.92 4.62 10.85
CA ASN A 193 -10.55 5.91 11.17
C ASN A 193 -10.47 6.93 10.03
N ASP A 194 -9.92 6.54 8.88
CA ASP A 194 -9.59 7.45 7.79
C ASP A 194 -10.34 7.08 6.50
N LEU A 195 -10.56 8.07 5.64
CA LEU A 195 -11.21 7.91 4.34
C LEU A 195 -10.15 7.79 3.23
N PRO A 196 -10.43 7.10 2.12
CA PRO A 196 -9.51 7.04 0.97
C PRO A 196 -9.03 8.41 0.48
N GLN A 197 -9.93 9.41 0.46
CA GLN A 197 -9.62 10.77 0.03
C GLN A 197 -8.56 11.45 0.91
N GLU A 198 -8.52 11.12 2.20
CA GLU A 198 -7.57 11.71 3.14
C GLU A 198 -6.13 11.26 2.85
N GLY A 199 -5.97 10.10 2.21
CA GLY A 199 -4.68 9.54 1.78
C GLY A 199 -4.38 9.71 0.29
N GLY A 200 -5.19 10.47 -0.47
CA GLY A 200 -5.04 10.57 -1.92
C GLY A 200 -5.31 9.27 -2.68
N LEU A 201 -6.04 8.31 -2.06
CA LEU A 201 -6.27 6.98 -2.62
C LEU A 201 -7.55 6.90 -3.47
N ALA A 202 -8.43 7.90 -3.40
CA ALA A 202 -9.75 7.82 -4.00
C ALA A 202 -9.70 7.74 -5.54
N GLU A 203 -8.80 8.47 -6.19
CA GLU A 203 -8.71 8.52 -7.65
C GLU A 203 -8.10 7.25 -8.24
N SER A 204 -7.12 6.64 -7.52
CA SER A 204 -6.39 5.48 -8.02
C SER A 204 -6.96 4.14 -7.60
N SER A 205 -7.73 4.12 -6.48
CA SER A 205 -8.08 2.88 -5.80
C SER A 205 -9.57 2.76 -5.45
N VAL A 206 -10.43 3.63 -6.03
CA VAL A 206 -11.89 3.57 -5.87
C VAL A 206 -12.58 3.80 -7.21
N ASP A 207 -13.33 2.82 -7.69
CA ASP A 207 -14.16 2.98 -8.87
C ASP A 207 -15.58 3.40 -8.43
N PHE A 208 -15.97 4.61 -8.80
CA PHE A 208 -17.25 5.20 -8.40
C PHE A 208 -18.43 4.73 -9.26
N ASP A 209 -18.14 4.19 -10.44
CA ASP A 209 -19.14 3.81 -11.45
C ASP A 209 -19.30 2.28 -11.56
N LYS A 210 -18.79 1.52 -10.59
CA LYS A 210 -18.98 0.07 -10.45
C LYS A 210 -20.29 -0.27 -9.69
N GLY A 211 -20.69 -1.54 -9.72
CA GLY A 211 -21.78 -2.09 -8.90
C GLY A 211 -21.57 -1.91 -7.39
N CYS A 212 -22.53 -2.35 -6.58
CA CYS A 212 -22.49 -2.17 -5.14
C CYS A 212 -21.24 -2.79 -4.49
N TYR A 213 -20.66 -2.07 -3.54
CA TYR A 213 -19.56 -2.54 -2.69
C TYR A 213 -19.62 -1.89 -1.30
N LEU A 214 -18.93 -2.47 -0.34
CA LEU A 214 -18.90 -1.97 1.03
C LEU A 214 -18.37 -0.53 1.11
N GLY A 215 -19.16 0.36 1.73
CA GLY A 215 -18.80 1.77 1.89
C GLY A 215 -19.13 2.68 0.72
N GLN A 216 -19.71 2.15 -0.37
CA GLN A 216 -20.05 2.89 -1.59
C GLN A 216 -20.89 4.14 -1.34
N GLU A 217 -21.90 4.09 -0.46
CA GLU A 217 -22.76 5.26 -0.19
C GLU A 217 -21.94 6.47 0.30
N VAL A 218 -21.00 6.23 1.20
CA VAL A 218 -20.12 7.29 1.72
C VAL A 218 -19.19 7.80 0.62
N MET A 219 -18.64 6.91 -0.20
CA MET A 219 -17.77 7.28 -1.33
C MET A 219 -18.53 8.12 -2.36
N ALA A 220 -19.74 7.74 -2.75
CA ALA A 220 -20.59 8.50 -3.69
C ALA A 220 -20.91 9.90 -3.15
N ARG A 221 -21.24 10.02 -1.86
CA ARG A 221 -21.49 11.31 -1.21
C ARG A 221 -20.23 12.20 -1.23
N LEU A 222 -19.06 11.64 -0.94
CA LEU A 222 -17.80 12.37 -0.93
C LEU A 222 -17.38 12.81 -2.34
N ARG A 223 -17.67 12.04 -3.38
CA ARG A 223 -17.47 12.45 -4.79
C ARG A 223 -18.21 13.76 -5.10
N VAL A 224 -19.43 13.91 -4.59
CA VAL A 224 -20.27 15.13 -4.83
C VAL A 224 -19.82 16.32 -3.96
N THR A 225 -19.48 16.07 -2.69
CA THR A 225 -19.09 17.14 -1.75
C THR A 225 -17.64 17.58 -1.89
N GLY A 226 -16.80 16.78 -2.52
CA GLY A 226 -15.53 17.15 -3.14
C GLY A 226 -14.34 17.41 -2.21
N LYS A 227 -14.45 17.40 -0.85
CA LYS A 227 -13.28 17.69 0.00
C LYS A 227 -13.24 16.87 1.28
N ALA A 228 -12.17 16.13 1.45
CA ALA A 228 -11.76 15.66 2.77
C ALA A 228 -11.33 16.86 3.62
N ARG A 229 -11.61 16.82 4.92
CA ARG A 229 -11.21 17.88 5.87
C ARG A 229 -9.77 17.74 6.33
N ARG A 230 -9.17 16.60 6.06
CA ARG A 230 -7.79 16.24 6.38
C ARG A 230 -7.14 15.66 5.14
N GLN A 231 -5.83 15.79 5.07
CA GLN A 231 -5.04 15.15 4.02
C GLN A 231 -3.69 14.70 4.55
N THR A 232 -3.14 13.67 3.94
CA THR A 232 -1.76 13.25 4.18
C THR A 232 -0.78 14.17 3.46
N VAL A 233 0.33 14.45 4.12
CA VAL A 233 1.43 15.28 3.59
C VAL A 233 2.74 14.61 3.95
N PRO A 234 3.69 14.45 3.01
CA PRO A 234 5.06 14.11 3.35
C PRO A 234 5.69 15.25 4.15
N VAL A 235 6.43 14.87 5.19
CA VAL A 235 7.00 15.83 6.15
C VAL A 235 8.43 15.46 6.52
N LYS A 236 9.19 16.51 6.93
CA LYS A 236 10.52 16.36 7.52
C LYS A 236 10.48 16.64 9.02
N TRP A 237 11.22 15.85 9.78
CA TRP A 237 11.45 16.03 11.20
C TRP A 237 12.86 16.56 11.44
N SER A 238 12.98 17.71 12.08
CA SER A 238 14.25 18.37 12.33
C SER A 238 14.91 18.00 13.67
N GLY A 239 14.19 17.23 14.54
CA GLY A 239 14.73 16.75 15.79
C GLY A 239 15.65 15.53 15.61
N GLN A 240 16.46 15.24 16.63
CA GLN A 240 17.33 14.07 16.66
C GLN A 240 16.72 12.88 17.41
N ASP A 241 15.67 13.13 18.18
CA ASP A 241 15.03 12.10 18.99
C ASP A 241 14.14 11.20 18.13
N LEU A 242 14.15 9.90 18.45
CA LEU A 242 13.16 8.96 17.94
C LEU A 242 11.79 9.26 18.52
N ILE A 243 10.84 9.53 17.67
CA ILE A 243 9.45 9.76 18.06
C ILE A 243 8.63 8.52 17.73
N SER A 244 7.96 7.97 18.73
CA SER A 244 6.99 6.90 18.51
C SER A 244 5.76 7.44 17.76
N THR A 245 5.43 6.84 16.63
CA THR A 245 4.25 7.16 15.83
C THR A 245 3.14 6.12 16.06
N PRO A 246 1.85 6.50 15.97
CA PRO A 246 1.35 7.84 15.67
C PRO A 246 1.44 8.82 16.85
N VAL A 247 1.72 10.09 16.57
CA VAL A 247 1.80 11.16 17.57
C VAL A 247 1.09 12.42 17.12
N GLY A 248 0.37 13.10 18.04
CA GLY A 248 -0.33 14.36 17.75
C GLY A 248 0.62 15.49 17.40
N LEU A 249 0.24 16.29 16.39
CA LEU A 249 0.94 17.50 15.94
C LEU A 249 0.18 18.74 16.40
N TYR A 250 0.90 19.69 16.98
CA TYR A 250 0.33 20.87 17.64
C TYR A 250 0.96 22.18 17.16
N SER A 251 0.13 23.24 17.17
CA SER A 251 0.57 24.62 17.19
C SER A 251 0.02 25.27 18.47
N GLY A 252 0.90 25.63 19.42
CA GLY A 252 0.51 25.94 20.78
C GLY A 252 -0.26 24.78 21.42
N ASN A 253 -1.45 25.06 21.95
CA ASN A 253 -2.31 24.04 22.58
C ASN A 253 -3.31 23.36 21.61
N ARG A 254 -3.32 23.73 20.33
CA ARG A 254 -4.28 23.23 19.36
C ARG A 254 -3.69 22.03 18.59
N LYS A 255 -4.34 20.88 18.68
CA LYS A 255 -4.04 19.72 17.82
C LYS A 255 -4.48 20.01 16.40
N LEU A 256 -3.57 19.89 15.43
CA LEU A 256 -3.79 20.19 14.02
C LEU A 256 -3.66 18.96 13.12
N GLY A 257 -3.09 17.87 13.64
CA GLY A 257 -2.90 16.63 12.90
C GLY A 257 -2.23 15.56 13.72
N GLU A 258 -1.72 14.55 13.02
CA GLU A 258 -0.93 13.44 13.58
C GLU A 258 0.22 13.09 12.64
N LEU A 259 1.40 12.89 13.18
CA LEU A 259 2.49 12.22 12.48
C LEU A 259 2.20 10.71 12.53
N ARG A 260 1.98 10.09 11.37
CA ARG A 260 1.55 8.69 11.23
C ARG A 260 2.71 7.73 11.12
N SER A 261 3.78 8.15 10.46
CA SER A 261 5.02 7.39 10.31
C SER A 261 6.23 8.32 10.36
N LEU A 262 7.38 7.77 10.71
CA LEU A 262 8.65 8.48 10.74
C LEU A 262 9.79 7.48 10.56
N VAL A 263 10.63 7.73 9.58
CA VAL A 263 11.90 7.03 9.35
C VAL A 263 13.04 8.01 9.52
N MET A 264 14.05 7.65 10.32
CA MET A 264 15.21 8.50 10.55
C MET A 264 16.26 8.26 9.47
N GLY A 265 16.70 9.33 8.83
CA GLY A 265 17.79 9.35 7.86
C GLY A 265 18.99 10.13 8.37
N LYS A 266 20.01 10.26 7.52
CA LYS A 266 21.25 11.02 7.85
C LYS A 266 20.99 12.51 8.03
N ASP A 267 19.99 13.04 7.31
CA ASP A 267 19.66 14.47 7.24
C ASP A 267 18.38 14.82 8.02
N GLY A 268 17.98 14.00 8.98
CA GLY A 268 16.76 14.15 9.76
C GLY A 268 15.75 13.05 9.49
N GLY A 269 14.54 13.20 10.03
CA GLY A 269 13.46 12.23 9.83
C GLY A 269 12.56 12.59 8.65
N HIS A 270 12.06 11.56 7.94
CA HIS A 270 11.06 11.66 6.90
C HIS A 270 9.79 10.92 7.36
N GLY A 271 8.63 11.53 7.19
CA GLY A 271 7.39 10.92 7.67
C GLY A 271 6.16 11.33 6.87
N ILE A 272 5.04 10.68 7.15
CA ILE A 272 3.72 11.07 6.66
C ILE A 272 2.92 11.65 7.83
N ALA A 273 2.39 12.84 7.65
CA ALA A 273 1.47 13.47 8.59
C ALA A 273 0.06 13.54 8.00
N LEU A 274 -0.95 13.20 8.78
CA LEU A 274 -2.36 13.45 8.47
C LEU A 274 -2.77 14.75 9.17
N VAL A 275 -3.02 15.81 8.42
CA VAL A 275 -3.28 17.15 8.94
C VAL A 275 -4.60 17.72 8.47
N ASN A 276 -5.20 18.61 9.26
CA ASN A 276 -6.36 19.39 8.85
C ASN A 276 -5.97 20.36 7.74
N ASP A 277 -6.86 20.62 6.78
CA ASP A 277 -6.61 21.59 5.69
C ASP A 277 -6.15 22.96 6.21
N SER A 278 -6.74 23.41 7.33
CA SER A 278 -6.36 24.67 7.96
C SER A 278 -4.93 24.70 8.53
N ALA A 279 -4.30 23.55 8.67
CA ALA A 279 -2.94 23.45 9.23
C ALA A 279 -1.83 23.46 8.18
N ILE A 280 -2.17 23.28 6.90
CA ILE A 280 -1.19 23.12 5.82
C ILE A 280 -0.30 24.36 5.67
N THR A 281 -0.89 25.55 5.73
CA THR A 281 -0.12 26.80 5.66
C THR A 281 0.86 26.91 6.84
N GLY A 282 0.41 26.61 8.06
CA GLY A 282 1.25 26.61 9.25
C GLY A 282 2.36 25.56 9.19
N LEU A 283 2.05 24.37 8.67
CA LEU A 283 3.04 23.30 8.46
C LEU A 283 4.17 23.74 7.53
N LYS A 284 3.84 24.49 6.47
CA LYS A 284 4.82 25.01 5.50
C LYS A 284 5.66 26.18 6.05
N SER A 285 5.09 27.05 6.85
CA SER A 285 5.74 28.30 7.29
C SER A 285 6.46 28.18 8.63
N GLU A 286 5.85 27.55 9.62
CA GLU A 286 6.32 27.55 11.02
C GLU A 286 6.66 26.16 11.54
N GLY A 287 6.13 25.13 10.90
CA GLY A 287 6.16 23.75 11.34
C GLY A 287 5.23 23.48 12.53
N LEU A 288 5.00 22.19 12.81
CA LEU A 288 4.18 21.71 13.92
C LEU A 288 5.06 20.96 14.93
N ILE A 289 4.66 20.96 16.19
CA ILE A 289 5.41 20.32 17.28
C ILE A 289 4.72 18.99 17.63
N PRO A 290 5.44 17.86 17.61
CA PRO A 290 4.93 16.60 18.14
C PRO A 290 4.69 16.69 19.65
N LYS A 291 3.65 16.02 20.13
CA LYS A 291 3.32 15.98 21.57
C LYS A 291 4.50 15.42 22.36
N GLY A 292 4.92 16.15 23.39
CA GLY A 292 6.02 15.74 24.27
C GLY A 292 7.42 16.04 23.75
N SER A 293 7.57 16.58 22.52
CA SER A 293 8.86 17.05 22.03
C SER A 293 9.17 18.45 22.55
N THR A 294 10.39 18.64 23.02
CA THR A 294 10.92 19.93 23.45
C THR A 294 11.77 20.58 22.37
N TYR A 295 12.31 19.78 21.46
CA TYR A 295 13.23 20.22 20.40
C TYR A 295 12.82 19.58 19.06
N GLY A 296 12.83 20.39 18.01
CA GLY A 296 12.50 19.95 16.66
C GLY A 296 11.07 20.27 16.23
N LYS A 297 10.88 20.34 14.92
CA LYS A 297 9.60 20.64 14.28
C LYS A 297 9.38 19.69 13.10
N VAL A 298 8.11 19.43 12.85
CA VAL A 298 7.62 18.75 11.64
C VAL A 298 7.25 19.83 10.63
N THR A 299 7.86 19.80 9.44
CA THR A 299 7.59 20.73 8.32
C THR A 299 7.21 19.93 7.07
N SER A 300 6.52 20.54 6.10
CA SER A 300 6.29 19.87 4.81
C SER A 300 7.62 19.65 4.09
N SER A 301 7.75 18.52 3.46
CA SER A 301 8.86 18.20 2.55
C SER A 301 8.82 19.05 1.31
#